data_78669470dd135f33fe2b256ea0a0b599
#
_entry.id   78669470dd135f33fe2b256ea0a0b599
#
_cell.length_a   1.000
_cell.length_b   1.000
_cell.length_c   1.000
_cell.angle_alpha   90.00
_cell.angle_beta   90.00
_cell.angle_gamma   90.00
#
_symmetry.space_group_name_H-M   'P 1'
#
loop_
_entity.id
_entity.type
_entity.pdbx_description
1 polymer ?
#
loop_
_entity_poly.entity_id
_entity_poly.type
_entity_poly.pdbx_seq_one_letter_code
_entity_poly.pdbx_strand_id
1 'polypeptide(L)'
;MCAQNLEVLAYEKTPLGDLCLRRRELLSRPGTVITEITLDLQLLMSSYITVSERALSNEAIERHPGTELSVLVGGLGLGYTAAEALKSDRVDRVAVVELFPEVVGFTRDGLIPLSDELNSDERLSVRQGDVYATLH
;
A
#
# COMPACT_ATOMS: atom_id res chain seq x y z
N MET A 1 -19.22 -24.16 -6.06
CA MET A 1 -18.79 -23.87 -6.14
C MET A 1 -18.17 -22.99 -6.14
N CYS A 2 -17.88 -22.47 -6.16
CA CYS A 2 -17.63 -21.78 -5.79
C CYS A 2 -16.63 -20.95 -5.76
N ALA A 3 -16.06 -20.99 -6.01
CA ALA A 3 -15.00 -20.44 -5.94
C ALA A 3 -14.62 -19.31 -6.40
N GLN A 4 -15.20 -19.00 -6.66
CA GLN A 4 -15.13 -18.47 -7.48
C GLN A 4 -15.04 -17.11 -7.48
N ASN A 5 -15.10 -16.41 -6.66
CA ASN A 5 -14.92 -15.00 -6.55
C ASN A 5 -13.45 -14.63 -6.26
N LEU A 6 -12.56 -15.31 -6.92
CA LEU A 6 -11.13 -14.98 -6.93
C LEU A 6 -10.76 -14.44 -8.31
N GLU A 7 -10.18 -13.24 -8.35
CA GLU A 7 -9.72 -12.61 -9.56
C GLU A 7 -8.25 -12.21 -9.40
N VAL A 8 -7.41 -12.68 -10.31
CA VAL A 8 -6.01 -12.28 -10.35
C VAL A 8 -5.90 -11.03 -11.24
N LEU A 9 -5.48 -9.93 -10.64
CA LEU A 9 -5.33 -8.66 -11.34
C LEU A 9 -3.96 -8.52 -11.99
N ALA A 10 -2.93 -9.07 -11.36
CA ALA A 10 -1.58 -9.06 -11.89
C ALA A 10 -0.77 -10.22 -11.30
N TYR A 11 0.11 -10.77 -12.09
CA TYR A 11 1.05 -11.81 -11.67
C TYR A 11 2.40 -11.51 -12.31
N GLU A 12 3.40 -11.29 -11.47
CA GLU A 12 4.71 -10.84 -11.93
C GLU A 12 5.82 -11.67 -11.31
N LYS A 13 6.75 -12.11 -12.14
CA LYS A 13 7.95 -12.79 -11.66
C LYS A 13 8.99 -11.74 -11.28
N THR A 14 9.48 -11.80 -10.06
CA THR A 14 10.50 -10.88 -9.58
C THR A 14 11.72 -11.64 -9.07
N PRO A 15 12.86 -10.96 -8.90
CA PRO A 15 14.05 -11.62 -8.33
C PRO A 15 13.84 -12.16 -6.91
N LEU A 16 12.84 -11.65 -6.20
CA LEU A 16 12.55 -12.06 -4.82
C LEU A 16 11.43 -13.10 -4.72
N GLY A 17 10.78 -13.41 -5.84
CA GLY A 17 9.69 -14.38 -5.88
C GLY A 17 8.57 -13.95 -6.80
N ASP A 18 7.53 -14.76 -6.87
CA ASP A 18 6.38 -14.51 -7.71
C ASP A 18 5.36 -13.64 -6.97
N LEU A 19 5.15 -12.44 -7.49
CA LEU A 19 4.27 -11.45 -6.90
C LEU A 19 2.90 -11.53 -7.54
N CYS A 20 1.85 -11.63 -6.73
CA CYS A 20 0.48 -11.70 -7.22
C CYS A 20 -0.40 -10.66 -6.54
N LEU A 21 -1.12 -9.89 -7.34
CA LEU A 21 -2.18 -9.00 -6.89
C LEU A 21 -3.52 -9.64 -7.24
N ARG A 22 -4.38 -9.82 -6.23
CA ARG A 22 -5.65 -10.50 -6.45
C ARG A 22 -6.77 -9.89 -5.61
N ARG A 23 -8.00 -10.11 -6.05
CA ARG A 23 -9.20 -9.80 -5.27
C ARG A 23 -9.97 -11.08 -5.03
N ARG A 24 -10.61 -11.17 -3.88
CA ARG A 24 -11.51 -12.28 -3.57
C ARG A 24 -12.58 -11.85 -2.58
N GLU A 25 -13.69 -12.55 -2.63
CA GLU A 25 -14.74 -12.36 -1.65
C GLU A 25 -14.44 -13.22 -0.43
N LEU A 26 -14.68 -12.67 0.76
CA LEU A 26 -14.51 -13.42 2.00
C LEU A 26 -15.65 -14.40 2.17
N LEU A 27 -15.32 -15.68 2.37
CA LEU A 27 -16.34 -16.71 2.62
C LEU A 27 -17.08 -16.48 3.92
N SER A 28 -16.40 -15.93 4.93
CA SER A 28 -16.99 -15.63 6.23
C SER A 28 -17.87 -14.39 6.22
N ARG A 29 -17.79 -13.56 5.19
CA ARG A 29 -18.56 -12.33 5.05
C ARG A 29 -18.97 -12.12 3.60
N PRO A 30 -20.01 -12.78 3.14
CA PRO A 30 -20.47 -12.64 1.76
C PRO A 30 -20.73 -11.18 1.40
N GLY A 31 -20.29 -10.79 0.20
CA GLY A 31 -20.35 -9.41 -0.28
C GLY A 31 -19.13 -8.57 0.08
N THR A 32 -18.24 -9.05 0.92
CA THR A 32 -17.00 -8.33 1.27
C THR A 32 -15.88 -8.77 0.35
N VAL A 33 -15.43 -7.87 -0.52
CA VAL A 33 -14.33 -8.11 -1.45
C VAL A 33 -13.05 -7.50 -0.89
N ILE A 34 -12.00 -8.29 -0.82
CA ILE A 34 -10.69 -7.83 -0.36
C ILE A 34 -9.66 -7.92 -1.46
N THR A 35 -8.66 -7.04 -1.38
CA THR A 35 -7.50 -7.02 -2.28
C THR A 35 -6.28 -7.48 -1.50
N GLU A 36 -5.49 -8.36 -2.10
CA GLU A 36 -4.33 -8.94 -1.45
C GLU A 36 -3.12 -8.94 -2.37
N ILE A 37 -1.94 -8.75 -1.77
CA ILE A 37 -0.66 -9.00 -2.46
C ILE A 37 0.00 -10.18 -1.79
N THR A 38 0.38 -11.17 -2.60
CA THR A 38 1.13 -12.34 -2.14
C THR A 38 2.50 -12.40 -2.81
N LEU A 39 3.47 -12.98 -2.13
CA LEU A 39 4.79 -13.29 -2.68
C LEU A 39 5.04 -14.77 -2.45
N ASP A 40 5.26 -15.52 -3.55
CA ASP A 40 5.37 -16.97 -3.52
C ASP A 40 4.22 -17.62 -2.74
N LEU A 41 3.00 -17.16 -2.98
CA LEU A 41 1.76 -17.62 -2.36
C LEU A 41 1.61 -17.23 -0.88
N GLN A 42 2.58 -16.56 -0.28
CA GLN A 42 2.47 -16.08 1.09
C GLN A 42 1.90 -14.66 1.10
N LEU A 43 0.94 -14.42 1.99
CA LEU A 43 0.30 -13.12 2.09
C LEU A 43 1.30 -12.08 2.60
N LEU A 44 1.49 -11.00 1.82
CA LEU A 44 2.25 -9.84 2.26
C LEU A 44 1.34 -8.78 2.87
N MET A 45 0.20 -8.52 2.24
CA MET A 45 -0.73 -7.50 2.75
C MET A 45 -2.13 -7.71 2.22
N SER A 46 -3.10 -7.18 2.96
CA SER A 46 -4.52 -7.31 2.67
C SER A 46 -5.23 -6.00 2.96
N SER A 47 -6.25 -5.69 2.18
CA SER A 47 -7.12 -4.55 2.43
C SER A 47 -8.15 -4.80 3.54
N TYR A 48 -8.20 -6.01 4.09
CA TYR A 48 -9.22 -6.38 5.06
C TYR A 48 -8.92 -5.82 6.45
N ILE A 49 -7.68 -5.94 6.92
CA ILE A 49 -7.29 -5.42 8.23
C ILE A 49 -6.12 -4.46 7.99
N THR A 50 -6.37 -3.18 8.23
CA THR A 50 -5.40 -2.11 7.96
C THR A 50 -5.09 -1.27 9.20
N VAL A 51 -5.44 -1.78 10.39
CA VAL A 51 -5.30 -1.05 11.65
C VAL A 51 -3.84 -0.71 11.94
N SER A 52 -2.93 -1.65 11.75
CA SER A 52 -1.51 -1.43 12.05
C SER A 52 -0.87 -0.43 11.09
N GLU A 53 -1.21 -0.49 9.80
CA GLU A 53 -0.69 0.46 8.81
C GLU A 53 -1.15 1.88 9.10
N ARG A 54 -2.41 2.04 9.48
CA ARG A 54 -2.98 3.35 9.83
C ARG A 54 -2.41 3.86 11.15
N ALA A 55 -2.27 2.97 12.14
CA ALA A 55 -1.71 3.33 13.44
C ALA A 55 -0.26 3.78 13.31
N LEU A 56 0.51 3.16 12.43
CA LEU A 56 1.90 3.53 12.22
C LEU A 56 2.03 5.01 11.84
N SER A 57 1.21 5.47 10.91
CA SER A 57 1.19 6.88 10.51
C SER A 57 0.72 7.79 11.63
N ASN A 58 -0.40 7.45 12.25
CA ASN A 58 -1.01 8.31 13.27
C ASN A 58 -0.11 8.47 14.48
N GLU A 59 0.49 7.38 14.96
CA GLU A 59 1.41 7.43 16.10
C GLU A 59 2.66 8.27 15.80
N ALA A 60 3.21 8.13 14.61
CA ALA A 60 4.39 8.88 14.22
C ALA A 60 4.09 10.38 14.15
N ILE A 61 2.97 10.75 13.54
CA ILE A 61 2.58 12.16 13.37
C ILE A 61 2.21 12.78 14.72
N GLU A 62 1.46 12.06 15.56
CA GLU A 62 1.06 12.58 16.89
C GLU A 62 2.26 12.86 17.79
N ARG A 63 3.30 12.03 17.68
CA ARG A 63 4.50 12.18 18.52
C ARG A 63 5.47 13.23 18.02
N HIS A 64 5.31 13.69 16.79
CA HIS A 64 6.18 14.69 16.23
C HIS A 64 5.58 16.09 16.43
N PRO A 65 6.31 17.04 17.03
CA PRO A 65 5.79 18.41 17.18
C PRO A 65 5.83 19.16 15.85
N GLY A 66 4.99 20.18 15.73
CA GLY A 66 5.04 21.11 14.62
C GLY A 66 4.13 20.79 13.47
N THR A 67 4.29 21.56 12.42
CA THR A 67 3.51 21.49 11.17
C THR A 67 4.47 21.44 9.98
N GLU A 68 3.91 21.42 8.77
CA GLU A 68 4.71 21.31 7.54
C GLU A 68 5.61 20.07 7.54
N LEU A 69 5.05 18.96 8.03
CA LEU A 69 5.82 17.72 8.18
C LEU A 69 6.10 17.06 6.83
N SER A 70 7.31 16.56 6.70
CA SER A 70 7.71 15.68 5.59
C SER A 70 7.78 14.26 6.12
N VAL A 71 7.02 13.36 5.51
CA VAL A 71 6.92 11.96 5.95
C VAL A 71 7.58 11.05 4.93
N LEU A 72 8.42 10.14 5.41
CA LEU A 72 8.99 9.08 4.59
C LEU A 72 8.35 7.75 5.00
N VAL A 73 7.80 7.04 4.03
CA VAL A 73 7.18 5.72 4.25
C VAL A 73 8.03 4.66 3.56
N GLY A 74 8.48 3.67 4.32
CA GLY A 74 9.20 2.52 3.78
C GLY A 74 8.24 1.42 3.38
N GLY A 75 7.98 1.31 2.07
CA GLY A 75 7.06 0.34 1.52
C GLY A 75 5.71 0.94 1.17
N LEU A 76 5.27 0.72 -0.05
CA LEU A 76 3.97 1.20 -0.53
C LEU A 76 2.85 0.21 -0.21
N GLY A 77 3.04 -1.03 -0.61
CA GLY A 77 2.03 -2.06 -0.48
C GLY A 77 0.71 -1.66 -1.14
N LEU A 78 -0.36 -1.69 -0.36
CA LEU A 78 -1.68 -1.22 -0.79
C LEU A 78 -1.93 0.24 -0.43
N GLY A 79 -0.94 0.94 0.13
CA GLY A 79 -0.97 2.38 0.31
C GLY A 79 -1.62 2.90 1.58
N TYR A 80 -2.02 2.05 2.50
CA TYR A 80 -2.77 2.49 3.68
C TYR A 80 -1.96 3.37 4.63
N THR A 81 -0.66 3.10 4.81
CA THR A 81 0.20 3.94 5.64
C THR A 81 0.33 5.34 5.03
N ALA A 82 0.60 5.41 3.74
CA ALA A 82 0.72 6.69 3.03
C ALA A 82 -0.60 7.46 3.02
N ALA A 83 -1.70 6.77 2.72
CA ALA A 83 -3.02 7.40 2.68
C ALA A 83 -3.40 8.00 4.04
N GLU A 84 -3.10 7.30 5.13
CA GLU A 84 -3.40 7.80 6.46
C GLU A 84 -2.58 9.05 6.79
N ALA A 85 -1.29 9.06 6.43
CA ALA A 85 -0.44 10.24 6.61
C ALA A 85 -0.99 11.44 5.84
N LEU A 86 -1.50 11.23 4.64
CA LEU A 86 -2.05 12.29 3.80
C LEU A 86 -3.36 12.89 4.35
N LYS A 87 -4.01 12.25 5.32
CA LYS A 87 -5.19 12.81 5.97
C LYS A 87 -4.87 13.90 6.99
N SER A 88 -3.62 14.00 7.42
CA SER A 88 -3.24 14.99 8.43
C SER A 88 -2.98 16.35 7.81
N ASP A 89 -3.59 17.40 8.38
CA ASP A 89 -3.34 18.78 7.97
C ASP A 89 -1.91 19.24 8.29
N ARG A 90 -1.22 18.52 9.15
CA ARG A 90 0.17 18.84 9.53
C ARG A 90 1.19 18.30 8.55
N VAL A 91 0.77 17.46 7.61
CA VAL A 91 1.66 16.82 6.64
C VAL A 91 1.68 17.61 5.34
N ASP A 92 2.86 18.04 4.94
CA ASP A 92 3.09 18.84 3.77
C ASP A 92 3.45 17.97 2.56
N ARG A 93 4.16 16.89 2.78
CA ARG A 93 4.52 15.92 1.74
C ARG A 93 4.75 14.54 2.31
N VAL A 94 4.49 13.53 1.48
CA VAL A 94 4.76 12.13 1.78
C VAL A 94 5.59 11.55 0.64
N ALA A 95 6.72 10.97 0.98
CA ALA A 95 7.56 10.23 0.04
C ALA A 95 7.50 8.75 0.42
N VAL A 96 7.23 7.91 -0.56
CA VAL A 96 7.22 6.45 -0.38
C VAL A 96 8.37 5.85 -1.19
N VAL A 97 9.13 4.97 -0.57
CA VAL A 97 10.16 4.19 -1.24
C VAL A 97 9.71 2.73 -1.23
N GLU A 98 9.48 2.15 -2.41
CA GLU A 98 8.99 0.80 -2.57
C GLU A 98 10.02 -0.07 -3.30
N LEU A 99 10.30 -1.23 -2.74
CA LEU A 99 11.30 -2.15 -3.28
C LEU A 99 10.86 -2.75 -4.62
N PHE A 100 9.56 -3.10 -4.74
CA PHE A 100 9.04 -3.74 -5.95
C PHE A 100 8.51 -2.71 -6.93
N PRO A 101 9.13 -2.55 -8.10
CA PRO A 101 8.57 -1.65 -9.13
C PRO A 101 7.17 -2.09 -9.58
N GLU A 102 6.88 -3.39 -9.50
CA GLU A 102 5.55 -3.93 -9.82
C GLU A 102 4.49 -3.37 -8.88
N VAL A 103 4.79 -3.25 -7.59
CA VAL A 103 3.86 -2.69 -6.60
C VAL A 103 3.62 -1.21 -6.87
N VAL A 104 4.63 -0.47 -7.25
CA VAL A 104 4.48 0.93 -7.70
C VAL A 104 3.51 0.99 -8.88
N GLY A 105 3.67 0.06 -9.83
CA GLY A 105 2.80 -0.04 -11.00
C GLY A 105 1.35 -0.34 -10.65
N PHE A 106 1.09 -1.18 -9.65
CA PHE A 106 -0.28 -1.52 -9.25
C PHE A 106 -1.08 -0.28 -8.85
N THR A 107 -0.47 0.61 -8.07
CA THR A 107 -1.09 1.86 -7.68
C THR A 107 -1.27 2.78 -8.88
N ARG A 108 -0.21 2.99 -9.64
CA ARG A 108 -0.21 3.89 -10.81
C ARG A 108 -1.27 3.48 -11.83
N ASP A 109 -1.42 2.18 -12.05
CA ASP A 109 -2.31 1.66 -13.09
C ASP A 109 -3.76 1.47 -12.62
N GLY A 110 -4.09 1.90 -11.42
CA GLY A 110 -5.47 1.90 -10.93
C GLY A 110 -5.96 0.54 -10.43
N LEU A 111 -5.05 -0.37 -10.06
CA LEU A 111 -5.41 -1.75 -9.74
C LEU A 111 -5.75 -1.99 -8.28
N ILE A 112 -5.47 -1.06 -7.39
CA ILE A 112 -5.71 -1.23 -5.95
C ILE A 112 -6.81 -0.28 -5.46
N PRO A 113 -7.44 -0.57 -4.31
CA PRO A 113 -8.56 0.25 -3.83
C PRO A 113 -8.24 1.73 -3.65
N LEU A 114 -7.02 2.07 -3.23
CA LEU A 114 -6.63 3.45 -2.98
C LEU A 114 -5.98 4.15 -4.18
N SER A 115 -5.95 3.51 -5.35
CA SER A 115 -5.27 4.08 -6.53
C SER A 115 -5.71 5.50 -6.85
N ASP A 116 -7.01 5.75 -6.93
CA ASP A 116 -7.53 7.07 -7.32
C ASP A 116 -7.15 8.13 -6.29
N GLU A 117 -7.30 7.80 -5.01
CA GLU A 117 -6.96 8.71 -3.92
C GLU A 117 -5.46 9.04 -3.92
N LEU A 118 -4.62 8.02 -4.02
CA LEU A 118 -3.17 8.21 -3.99
C LEU A 118 -2.65 8.92 -5.24
N ASN A 119 -3.17 8.55 -6.41
CA ASN A 119 -2.71 9.14 -7.66
C ASN A 119 -3.12 10.61 -7.83
N SER A 120 -4.15 11.05 -7.10
CA SER A 120 -4.64 12.43 -7.20
C SER A 120 -4.05 13.37 -6.15
N ASP A 121 -3.31 12.88 -5.17
CA ASP A 121 -2.73 13.74 -4.12
C ASP A 121 -1.35 14.23 -4.53
N GLU A 122 -1.23 15.53 -4.76
CA GLU A 122 0.00 16.16 -5.22
C GLU A 122 1.12 16.12 -4.18
N ARG A 123 0.81 15.88 -2.91
CA ARG A 123 1.79 15.80 -1.85
C ARG A 123 2.55 14.47 -1.83
N LEU A 124 2.03 13.46 -2.55
CA LEU A 124 2.61 12.12 -2.57
C LEU A 124 3.62 11.98 -3.71
N SER A 125 4.78 11.45 -3.38
CA SER A 125 5.74 10.96 -4.37
C SER A 125 6.10 9.52 -4.05
N VAL A 126 6.15 8.69 -5.08
CA VAL A 126 6.48 7.26 -4.94
C VAL A 126 7.67 6.98 -5.85
N ARG A 127 8.69 6.33 -5.29
CA ARG A 127 9.81 5.88 -6.10
C ARG A 127 10.21 4.47 -5.73
N GLN A 128 10.76 3.77 -6.69
CA GLN A 128 11.29 2.44 -6.49
C GLN A 128 12.68 2.52 -5.87
N GLY A 129 12.94 1.68 -4.90
CA GLY A 129 14.24 1.62 -4.26
C GLY A 129 14.20 0.84 -2.96
N ASP A 130 15.36 0.76 -2.32
CA ASP A 130 15.52 0.19 -1.00
C ASP A 130 15.51 1.32 0.03
N VAL A 131 14.52 1.29 0.92
CA VAL A 131 14.38 2.35 1.93
C VAL A 131 15.60 2.44 2.85
N TYR A 132 16.21 1.30 3.16
CA TYR A 132 17.40 1.30 4.03
C TYR A 132 18.58 2.06 3.38
N ALA A 133 18.73 1.93 2.08
CA ALA A 133 19.73 2.71 1.34
C ALA A 133 19.39 4.21 1.33
N THR A 134 18.13 4.55 1.38
CA THR A 134 17.66 5.95 1.41
C THR A 134 17.96 6.65 2.73
N LEU A 135 18.05 5.88 3.83
CA LEU A 135 18.26 6.43 5.17
C LEU A 135 19.74 6.74 5.47
N HIS A 136 20.67 6.42 4.60
CA HIS A 136 22.11 6.63 4.80
C HIS A 136 22.71 7.74 3.95
#